data_4735b327046ef107a6b9fc7fa79d9064
#
_entry.id   4735b327046ef107a6b9fc7fa79d9064
#
_cell.length_a   1.000
_cell.length_b   1.000
_cell.length_c   1.000
_cell.angle_alpha   90.00
_cell.angle_beta   90.00
_cell.angle_gamma   90.00
#
_symmetry.space_group_name_H-M   'P 1'
#
loop_
_entity.id
_entity.type
_entity.pdbx_description
1 polymer ?
#
loop_
_entity_poly.entity_id
_entity_poly.type
_entity_poly.pdbx_seq_one_letter_code
_entity_poly.pdbx_strand_id
1 'polypeptide(L)'
;HGIDIKGKTVAISGFGNVAWGAATKATELGAKVVTISGPDGYIYDPDGISGEKIDYMLELRNSGNDIVAPYAEEFPGATFYPGKKPWEQKVDIALPCATQNELDADDARKLIDNKTLCVAEVSNMGCTAEAVDLFIEHKQLFAPGKAVNAGGVATSGLEMTQNAMHISWTAAEVDDKLHQIMSAIHQQCVEHGKED
;
A
#
# COMPACT_ATOMS: atom_id res chain seq x y z
N HIS A 1 3.08 6.83 17.55
CA HIS A 1 2.09 7.92 17.39
C HIS A 1 0.72 7.55 18.02
N GLY A 2 0.53 6.33 18.55
CA GLY A 2 -0.71 5.92 19.21
C GLY A 2 -1.94 5.83 18.28
N ILE A 3 -1.73 5.72 16.98
CA ILE A 3 -2.80 5.60 15.98
C ILE A 3 -3.04 4.11 15.69
N ASP A 4 -4.28 3.65 15.88
CA ASP A 4 -4.71 2.32 15.48
C ASP A 4 -5.17 2.36 14.02
N ILE A 5 -4.78 1.37 13.24
CA ILE A 5 -5.21 1.20 11.84
C ILE A 5 -6.67 0.75 11.73
N LYS A 6 -7.21 0.13 12.78
CA LYS A 6 -8.57 -0.37 12.80
C LYS A 6 -9.60 0.74 12.57
N GLY A 7 -10.47 0.53 11.61
CA GLY A 7 -11.51 1.49 11.21
C GLY A 7 -11.03 2.64 10.36
N LYS A 8 -9.72 2.70 10.01
CA LYS A 8 -9.17 3.73 9.13
C LYS A 8 -9.48 3.44 7.67
N THR A 9 -9.70 4.49 6.90
CA THR A 9 -9.84 4.40 5.44
C THR A 9 -8.49 4.43 4.77
N VAL A 10 -8.29 3.57 3.78
CA VAL A 10 -7.01 3.40 3.09
C VAL A 10 -7.18 3.55 1.58
N ALA A 11 -6.44 4.47 0.98
CA ALA A 11 -6.28 4.52 -0.47
C ALA A 11 -5.06 3.71 -0.89
N ILE A 12 -5.25 2.83 -1.87
CA ILE A 12 -4.19 2.03 -2.49
C ILE A 12 -4.18 2.36 -3.98
N SER A 13 -3.00 2.53 -4.56
CA SER A 13 -2.80 2.52 -6.01
C SER A 13 -2.39 1.13 -6.50
N GLY A 14 -2.59 0.90 -7.81
CA GLY A 14 -2.32 -0.40 -8.40
C GLY A 14 -3.42 -1.44 -8.12
N PHE A 15 -3.29 -2.58 -8.78
CA PHE A 15 -4.11 -3.78 -8.58
C PHE A 15 -3.31 -5.08 -8.81
N GLY A 16 -1.97 -4.96 -8.85
CA GLY A 16 -1.05 -6.09 -8.92
C GLY A 16 -0.81 -6.75 -7.56
N ASN A 17 0.17 -7.66 -7.50
CA ASN A 17 0.45 -8.46 -6.29
C ASN A 17 0.75 -7.60 -5.05
N VAL A 18 1.44 -6.47 -5.23
CA VAL A 18 1.76 -5.55 -4.12
C VAL A 18 0.49 -4.91 -3.56
N ALA A 19 -0.38 -4.39 -4.44
CA ALA A 19 -1.66 -3.79 -4.06
C ALA A 19 -2.60 -4.83 -3.42
N TRP A 20 -2.66 -6.04 -4.00
CA TRP A 20 -3.42 -7.15 -3.45
C TRP A 20 -2.97 -7.53 -2.03
N GLY A 21 -1.66 -7.71 -1.82
CA GLY A 21 -1.10 -8.02 -0.50
C GLY A 21 -1.36 -6.91 0.53
N ALA A 22 -1.20 -5.64 0.13
CA ALA A 22 -1.48 -4.49 0.97
C ALA A 22 -2.98 -4.40 1.33
N ALA A 23 -3.89 -4.61 0.36
CA ALA A 23 -5.33 -4.62 0.60
C ALA A 23 -5.75 -5.74 1.54
N THR A 24 -5.25 -6.96 1.32
CA THR A 24 -5.50 -8.11 2.17
C THR A 24 -5.06 -7.84 3.61
N LYS A 25 -3.81 -7.40 3.80
CA LYS A 25 -3.27 -7.17 5.14
C LYS A 25 -3.92 -5.99 5.86
N ALA A 26 -4.20 -4.90 5.17
CA ALA A 26 -4.92 -3.77 5.74
C ALA A 26 -6.31 -4.17 6.22
N THR A 27 -7.03 -4.97 5.43
CA THR A 27 -8.37 -5.49 5.77
C THR A 27 -8.32 -6.45 6.96
N GLU A 28 -7.35 -7.37 7.03
CA GLU A 28 -7.13 -8.26 8.18
C GLU A 28 -6.89 -7.47 9.48
N LEU A 29 -6.19 -6.34 9.39
CA LEU A 29 -5.94 -5.44 10.52
C LEU A 29 -7.14 -4.53 10.85
N GLY A 30 -8.25 -4.66 10.13
CA GLY A 30 -9.49 -3.95 10.37
C GLY A 30 -9.58 -2.56 9.73
N ALA A 31 -8.70 -2.22 8.80
CA ALA A 31 -8.83 -1.03 7.97
C ALA A 31 -9.88 -1.23 6.86
N LYS A 32 -10.36 -0.15 6.29
CA LYS A 32 -11.23 -0.14 5.11
C LYS A 32 -10.46 0.36 3.90
N VAL A 33 -10.07 -0.55 3.01
CA VAL A 33 -9.46 -0.18 1.72
C VAL A 33 -10.57 0.30 0.79
N VAL A 34 -10.45 1.50 0.23
CA VAL A 34 -11.50 2.14 -0.56
C VAL A 34 -11.12 2.44 -2.00
N THR A 35 -9.87 2.24 -2.39
CA THR A 35 -9.42 2.45 -3.78
C THR A 35 -8.49 1.35 -4.26
N ILE A 36 -8.53 1.10 -5.57
CA ILE A 36 -7.50 0.45 -6.39
C ILE A 36 -7.34 1.26 -7.66
N SER A 37 -6.22 1.16 -8.35
CA SER A 37 -6.01 1.88 -9.59
C SER A 37 -5.26 1.06 -10.64
N GLY A 38 -5.51 1.38 -11.91
CA GLY A 38 -4.81 0.85 -13.08
C GLY A 38 -4.35 1.98 -13.99
N PRO A 39 -3.77 1.65 -15.15
CA PRO A 39 -3.40 2.64 -16.16
C PRO A 39 -4.60 3.42 -16.72
N ASP A 40 -5.78 2.84 -16.66
CA ASP A 40 -7.05 3.40 -17.14
C ASP A 40 -7.70 4.40 -16.17
N GLY A 41 -7.30 4.40 -14.89
CA GLY A 41 -7.86 5.25 -13.84
C GLY A 41 -7.91 4.57 -12.49
N TYR A 42 -8.84 4.97 -11.63
CA TYR A 42 -9.01 4.32 -10.33
C TYR A 42 -10.47 4.05 -10.00
N ILE A 43 -10.66 3.07 -9.12
CA ILE A 43 -11.94 2.72 -8.49
C ILE A 43 -11.99 3.35 -7.10
N TYR A 44 -13.12 3.94 -6.76
CA TYR A 44 -13.50 4.30 -5.40
C TYR A 44 -14.70 3.46 -4.98
N ASP A 45 -14.52 2.66 -3.94
CA ASP A 45 -15.55 1.81 -3.35
C ASP A 45 -15.78 2.23 -1.89
N PRO A 46 -16.83 3.00 -1.60
CA PRO A 46 -17.11 3.50 -0.26
C PRO A 46 -17.47 2.38 0.74
N ASP A 47 -17.93 1.23 0.26
CA ASP A 47 -18.25 0.08 1.09
C ASP A 47 -17.01 -0.71 1.51
N GLY A 48 -15.90 -0.49 0.82
CA GLY A 48 -14.62 -1.12 1.05
C GLY A 48 -14.36 -2.33 0.14
N ILE A 49 -13.09 -2.53 -0.15
CA ILE A 49 -12.57 -3.63 -0.99
C ILE A 49 -12.12 -4.75 -0.05
N SER A 50 -12.97 -5.75 0.15
CA SER A 50 -12.72 -6.88 1.06
C SER A 50 -13.41 -8.15 0.56
N GLY A 51 -12.98 -9.32 1.05
CA GLY A 51 -13.58 -10.61 0.67
C GLY A 51 -13.53 -10.85 -0.83
N GLU A 52 -14.66 -11.15 -1.45
CA GLU A 52 -14.78 -11.43 -2.89
C GLU A 52 -14.24 -10.30 -3.78
N LYS A 53 -14.30 -9.05 -3.32
CA LYS A 53 -13.77 -7.90 -4.06
C LYS A 53 -12.24 -7.94 -4.16
N ILE A 54 -11.54 -8.46 -3.14
CA ILE A 54 -10.10 -8.69 -3.18
C ILE A 54 -9.77 -9.85 -4.13
N ASP A 55 -10.58 -10.90 -4.12
CA ASP A 55 -10.40 -12.03 -5.04
C ASP A 55 -10.62 -11.57 -6.50
N TYR A 56 -11.59 -10.70 -6.73
CA TYR A 56 -11.84 -10.10 -8.04
C TYR A 56 -10.64 -9.25 -8.56
N MET A 57 -9.86 -8.64 -7.67
CA MET A 57 -8.60 -7.99 -8.08
C MET A 57 -7.64 -8.98 -8.77
N LEU A 58 -7.56 -10.21 -8.31
CA LEU A 58 -6.75 -11.26 -8.95
C LEU A 58 -7.31 -11.65 -10.32
N GLU A 59 -8.63 -11.71 -10.46
CA GLU A 59 -9.28 -11.96 -11.74
C GLU A 59 -8.97 -10.85 -12.75
N LEU A 60 -9.10 -9.58 -12.35
CA LEU A 60 -8.72 -8.43 -13.16
C LEU A 60 -7.25 -8.53 -13.59
N ARG A 61 -6.36 -8.85 -12.67
CA ARG A 61 -4.93 -8.99 -12.95
C ARG A 61 -4.66 -10.12 -13.95
N ASN A 62 -5.33 -11.25 -13.77
CA ASN A 62 -5.15 -12.44 -14.62
C ASN A 62 -5.84 -12.30 -15.99
N SER A 63 -6.76 -11.35 -16.16
CA SER A 63 -7.41 -11.09 -17.46
C SER A 63 -6.45 -10.61 -18.54
N GLY A 64 -5.29 -10.06 -18.15
CA GLY A 64 -4.28 -9.51 -19.06
C GLY A 64 -4.66 -8.19 -19.72
N ASN A 65 -5.80 -7.59 -19.36
CA ASN A 65 -6.26 -6.33 -19.95
C ASN A 65 -5.67 -5.08 -19.28
N ASP A 66 -5.06 -5.25 -18.14
CA ASP A 66 -4.38 -4.19 -17.35
C ASP A 66 -5.25 -2.95 -17.07
N ILE A 67 -6.55 -3.16 -16.83
CA ILE A 67 -7.55 -2.12 -16.54
C ILE A 67 -8.36 -2.48 -15.28
N VAL A 68 -8.88 -1.46 -14.59
CA VAL A 68 -9.71 -1.62 -13.37
C VAL A 68 -11.18 -1.25 -13.59
N ALA A 69 -11.52 -0.63 -14.71
CA ALA A 69 -12.90 -0.22 -15.01
C ALA A 69 -13.96 -1.34 -14.82
N PRO A 70 -13.70 -2.63 -15.20
CA PRO A 70 -14.68 -3.69 -15.01
C PRO A 70 -15.11 -3.94 -13.55
N TYR A 71 -14.30 -3.51 -12.58
CA TYR A 71 -14.66 -3.60 -11.17
C TYR A 71 -15.96 -2.83 -10.85
N ALA A 72 -16.15 -1.64 -11.43
CA ALA A 72 -17.35 -0.85 -11.19
C ALA A 72 -18.59 -1.41 -11.91
N GLU A 73 -18.40 -2.25 -12.92
CA GLU A 73 -19.49 -3.00 -13.57
C GLU A 73 -19.94 -4.17 -12.71
N GLU A 74 -18.99 -4.89 -12.08
CA GLU A 74 -19.26 -6.02 -11.19
C GLU A 74 -19.82 -5.56 -9.84
N PHE A 75 -19.32 -4.45 -9.30
CA PHE A 75 -19.73 -3.91 -8.00
C PHE A 75 -20.38 -2.52 -8.15
N PRO A 76 -21.70 -2.43 -8.35
CA PRO A 76 -22.39 -1.17 -8.67
C PRO A 76 -22.33 -0.07 -7.58
N GLY A 77 -21.86 -0.41 -6.36
CA GLY A 77 -21.57 0.56 -5.29
C GLY A 77 -20.29 1.34 -5.51
N ALA A 78 -19.40 0.83 -6.36
CA ALA A 78 -18.12 1.46 -6.69
C ALA A 78 -18.26 2.45 -7.85
N THR A 79 -17.38 3.44 -7.87
CA THR A 79 -17.30 4.44 -8.95
C THR A 79 -15.93 4.38 -9.61
N PHE A 80 -15.93 4.33 -10.94
CA PHE A 80 -14.70 4.43 -11.74
C PHE A 80 -14.42 5.88 -12.13
N TYR A 81 -13.18 6.29 -11.94
CA TYR A 81 -12.66 7.62 -12.30
C TYR A 81 -11.60 7.50 -13.41
N PRO A 82 -11.98 7.65 -14.68
CA PRO A 82 -11.05 7.43 -15.79
C PRO A 82 -9.91 8.46 -15.82
N GLY A 83 -8.69 7.97 -16.06
CA GLY A 83 -7.48 8.78 -16.22
C GLY A 83 -7.03 9.54 -14.98
N LYS A 84 -7.61 9.25 -13.80
CA LYS A 84 -7.27 9.90 -12.54
C LYS A 84 -6.52 8.96 -11.60
N LYS A 85 -5.85 9.57 -10.60
CA LYS A 85 -5.17 8.87 -9.51
C LYS A 85 -6.01 8.93 -8.23
N PRO A 86 -5.89 7.95 -7.31
CA PRO A 86 -6.74 7.86 -6.12
C PRO A 86 -6.45 8.93 -5.05
N TRP A 87 -5.41 9.72 -5.21
CA TRP A 87 -4.90 10.66 -4.20
C TRP A 87 -5.79 11.89 -3.96
N GLU A 88 -6.82 12.09 -4.77
CA GLU A 88 -7.84 13.11 -4.54
C GLU A 88 -8.89 12.67 -3.51
N GLN A 89 -8.98 11.37 -3.18
CA GLN A 89 -9.93 10.85 -2.19
C GLN A 89 -9.49 11.19 -0.77
N LYS A 90 -10.45 11.59 0.04
CA LYS A 90 -10.21 11.85 1.46
C LYS A 90 -10.13 10.53 2.22
N VAL A 91 -8.92 10.18 2.65
CA VAL A 91 -8.62 8.94 3.37
C VAL A 91 -7.69 9.20 4.55
N ASP A 92 -7.64 8.26 5.48
CA ASP A 92 -6.73 8.35 6.63
C ASP A 92 -5.31 7.93 6.25
N ILE A 93 -5.15 6.95 5.36
CA ILE A 93 -3.86 6.37 4.99
C ILE A 93 -3.76 6.27 3.47
N ALA A 94 -2.62 6.63 2.90
CA ALA A 94 -2.31 6.49 1.49
C ALA A 94 -1.13 5.53 1.29
N LEU A 95 -1.32 4.51 0.46
CA LEU A 95 -0.35 3.47 0.15
C LEU A 95 -0.07 3.42 -1.35
N PRO A 96 0.96 4.10 -1.86
CA PRO A 96 1.44 3.90 -3.22
C PRO A 96 1.93 2.47 -3.40
N CYS A 97 1.26 1.69 -4.27
CA CYS A 97 1.51 0.26 -4.49
C CYS A 97 1.73 -0.10 -5.97
N ALA A 98 1.78 0.88 -6.87
CA ALA A 98 1.86 0.63 -8.31
C ALA A 98 3.29 0.79 -8.86
N THR A 99 3.69 2.01 -9.18
CA THR A 99 4.93 2.28 -9.91
C THR A 99 5.78 3.34 -9.24
N GLN A 100 7.03 3.48 -9.73
CA GLN A 100 7.92 4.56 -9.29
C GLN A 100 7.35 5.92 -9.65
N ASN A 101 7.52 6.89 -8.75
CA ASN A 101 7.15 8.30 -8.96
C ASN A 101 5.68 8.51 -9.34
N GLU A 102 4.81 7.59 -8.92
CA GLU A 102 3.38 7.69 -9.21
C GLU A 102 2.68 8.81 -8.44
N LEU A 103 3.18 9.16 -7.25
CA LEU A 103 2.67 10.22 -6.39
C LEU A 103 3.58 11.44 -6.52
N ASP A 104 3.10 12.46 -7.19
CA ASP A 104 3.82 13.71 -7.45
C ASP A 104 3.50 14.81 -6.41
N ALA A 105 4.11 16.00 -6.58
CA ALA A 105 3.92 17.13 -5.68
C ALA A 105 2.46 17.62 -5.60
N ASP A 106 1.71 17.56 -6.69
CA ASP A 106 0.30 17.97 -6.69
C ASP A 106 -0.57 16.95 -5.95
N ASP A 107 -0.27 15.67 -6.09
CA ASP A 107 -0.92 14.60 -5.34
C ASP A 107 -0.59 14.70 -3.84
N ALA A 108 0.67 15.02 -3.49
CA ALA A 108 1.08 15.23 -2.11
C ALA A 108 0.30 16.40 -1.46
N ARG A 109 0.12 17.52 -2.17
CA ARG A 109 -0.70 18.65 -1.69
C ARG A 109 -2.13 18.23 -1.41
N LYS A 110 -2.77 17.44 -2.31
CA LYS A 110 -4.13 16.92 -2.10
C LYS A 110 -4.23 16.08 -0.82
N LEU A 111 -3.27 15.18 -0.57
CA LEU A 111 -3.24 14.34 0.62
C LEU A 111 -3.06 15.17 1.90
N ILE A 112 -2.18 16.18 1.87
CA ILE A 112 -1.95 17.11 2.98
C ILE A 112 -3.23 17.92 3.26
N ASP A 113 -3.85 18.50 2.24
CA ASP A 113 -5.09 19.30 2.35
C ASP A 113 -6.26 18.45 2.88
N ASN A 114 -6.34 17.20 2.47
CA ASN A 114 -7.30 16.21 2.95
C ASN A 114 -7.03 15.74 4.39
N LYS A 115 -5.90 16.14 4.99
CA LYS A 115 -5.45 15.74 6.33
C LYS A 115 -5.28 14.23 6.47
N THR A 116 -4.76 13.59 5.44
CA THR A 116 -4.34 12.20 5.48
C THR A 116 -3.34 12.01 6.61
N LEU A 117 -3.52 11.02 7.45
CA LEU A 117 -2.70 10.83 8.66
C LEU A 117 -1.32 10.29 8.33
N CYS A 118 -1.23 9.37 7.35
CA CYS A 118 0.00 8.68 7.01
C CYS A 118 0.08 8.40 5.51
N VAL A 119 1.27 8.60 4.95
CA VAL A 119 1.63 8.12 3.61
C VAL A 119 2.76 7.11 3.77
N ALA A 120 2.60 5.90 3.26
CA ALA A 120 3.63 4.86 3.35
C ALA A 120 3.90 4.24 1.97
N GLU A 121 5.14 4.34 1.50
CA GLU A 121 5.56 3.83 0.20
C GLU A 121 5.67 2.31 0.21
N VAL A 122 4.67 1.61 -0.31
CA VAL A 122 4.70 0.15 -0.46
C VAL A 122 5.41 -0.24 -1.76
N SER A 123 5.24 0.55 -2.81
CA SER A 123 6.01 0.42 -4.05
C SER A 123 7.44 0.94 -3.88
N ASN A 124 8.30 0.60 -4.82
CA ASN A 124 9.67 1.07 -4.83
C ASN A 124 9.73 2.52 -5.33
N MET A 125 10.11 3.48 -4.45
CA MET A 125 10.13 4.91 -4.74
C MET A 125 8.78 5.41 -5.31
N GLY A 126 7.68 5.16 -4.61
CA GLY A 126 6.33 5.53 -5.06
C GLY A 126 6.10 7.03 -5.17
N CYS A 127 6.79 7.83 -4.36
CA CYS A 127 6.70 9.29 -4.36
C CYS A 127 7.87 9.93 -5.10
N THR A 128 7.63 11.06 -5.75
CA THR A 128 8.71 11.90 -6.29
C THR A 128 9.47 12.58 -5.14
N ALA A 129 10.70 13.04 -5.39
CA ALA A 129 11.50 13.74 -4.38
C ALA A 129 10.76 14.99 -3.86
N GLU A 130 10.12 15.74 -4.76
CA GLU A 130 9.34 16.94 -4.41
C GLU A 130 8.12 16.62 -3.54
N ALA A 131 7.48 15.47 -3.75
CA ALA A 131 6.38 15.02 -2.91
C ALA A 131 6.87 14.65 -1.49
N VAL A 132 8.01 13.97 -1.39
CA VAL A 132 8.64 13.64 -0.11
C VAL A 132 9.03 14.91 0.65
N ASP A 133 9.65 15.89 -0.01
CA ASP A 133 10.02 17.16 0.59
C ASP A 133 8.79 17.88 1.18
N LEU A 134 7.66 17.90 0.44
CA LEU A 134 6.40 18.46 0.93
C LEU A 134 5.86 17.73 2.16
N PHE A 135 5.93 16.40 2.20
CA PHE A 135 5.50 15.65 3.38
C PHE A 135 6.35 15.97 4.61
N ILE A 136 7.67 16.10 4.45
CA ILE A 136 8.59 16.47 5.52
C ILE A 136 8.32 17.91 5.99
N GLU A 137 8.20 18.87 5.07
CA GLU A 137 7.95 20.28 5.37
C GLU A 137 6.65 20.48 6.16
N HIS A 138 5.58 19.75 5.79
CA HIS A 138 4.28 19.82 6.46
C HIS A 138 4.17 18.88 7.67
N LYS A 139 5.26 18.23 8.08
CA LYS A 139 5.29 17.24 9.18
C LYS A 139 4.24 16.14 9.02
N GLN A 140 3.97 15.77 7.78
CA GLN A 140 3.13 14.63 7.45
C GLN A 140 3.83 13.34 7.87
N LEU A 141 3.11 12.43 8.54
CA LEU A 141 3.67 11.11 8.84
C LEU A 141 3.95 10.38 7.52
N PHE A 142 5.23 10.24 7.20
CA PHE A 142 5.71 9.61 5.98
C PHE A 142 6.62 8.44 6.30
N ALA A 143 6.37 7.30 5.68
CA ALA A 143 7.18 6.10 5.81
C ALA A 143 7.83 5.75 4.46
N PRO A 144 9.17 5.82 4.35
CA PRO A 144 9.87 5.64 3.09
C PRO A 144 9.87 4.18 2.63
N GLY A 145 9.88 3.97 1.32
CA GLY A 145 9.85 2.67 0.69
C GLY A 145 10.93 1.70 1.20
N LYS A 146 12.13 2.19 1.45
CA LYS A 146 13.24 1.38 1.99
C LYS A 146 12.89 0.63 3.29
N ALA A 147 11.99 1.18 4.10
CA ALA A 147 11.51 0.54 5.31
C ALA A 147 10.21 -0.24 5.05
N VAL A 148 9.26 0.37 4.35
CA VAL A 148 7.91 -0.18 4.16
C VAL A 148 7.93 -1.42 3.26
N ASN A 149 8.68 -1.39 2.15
CA ASN A 149 8.70 -2.49 1.18
C ASN A 149 9.79 -3.56 1.45
N ALA A 150 10.51 -3.47 2.55
CA ALA A 150 11.58 -4.40 2.90
C ALA A 150 11.11 -5.87 3.04
N GLY A 151 9.81 -6.11 3.23
CA GLY A 151 9.23 -7.44 3.38
C GLY A 151 9.49 -8.35 2.18
N GLY A 152 9.38 -7.83 0.96
CA GLY A 152 9.63 -8.61 -0.26
C GLY A 152 11.07 -9.12 -0.33
N VAL A 153 12.06 -8.26 -0.12
CA VAL A 153 13.47 -8.65 -0.14
C VAL A 153 13.84 -9.53 1.05
N ALA A 154 13.22 -9.30 2.22
CA ALA A 154 13.42 -10.16 3.38
C ALA A 154 12.94 -11.59 3.13
N THR A 155 11.77 -11.76 2.49
CA THR A 155 11.24 -13.07 2.09
C THR A 155 12.18 -13.77 1.12
N SER A 156 12.72 -13.08 0.11
CA SER A 156 13.72 -13.62 -0.80
C SER A 156 14.99 -14.05 -0.05
N GLY A 157 15.45 -13.27 0.93
CA GLY A 157 16.58 -13.63 1.79
C GLY A 157 16.33 -14.90 2.61
N LEU A 158 15.13 -15.07 3.14
CA LEU A 158 14.71 -16.29 3.85
C LEU A 158 14.70 -17.50 2.91
N GLU A 159 14.18 -17.35 1.69
CA GLU A 159 14.20 -18.39 0.67
C GLU A 159 15.64 -18.82 0.32
N MET A 160 16.53 -17.85 0.07
CA MET A 160 17.95 -18.15 -0.20
C MET A 160 18.61 -18.87 0.99
N THR A 161 18.25 -18.53 2.22
CA THR A 161 18.76 -19.19 3.41
C THR A 161 18.29 -20.64 3.49
N GLN A 162 17.00 -20.93 3.26
CA GLN A 162 16.48 -22.31 3.20
C GLN A 162 17.25 -23.14 2.15
N ASN A 163 17.43 -22.55 0.95
CA ASN A 163 18.13 -23.24 -0.14
C ASN A 163 19.60 -23.54 0.23
N ALA A 164 20.29 -22.59 0.83
CA ALA A 164 21.69 -22.76 1.23
C ALA A 164 21.88 -23.79 2.34
N MET A 165 20.93 -23.88 3.25
CA MET A 165 20.95 -24.83 4.37
C MET A 165 20.32 -26.19 4.03
N HIS A 166 19.73 -26.35 2.85
CA HIS A 166 18.97 -27.54 2.44
C HIS A 166 17.84 -27.93 3.41
N ILE A 167 17.13 -26.91 3.92
CA ILE A 167 15.99 -27.07 4.84
C ILE A 167 14.74 -26.48 4.24
N SER A 168 13.59 -26.82 4.81
CA SER A 168 12.30 -26.22 4.44
C SER A 168 11.61 -25.74 5.73
N TRP A 169 11.21 -24.49 5.74
CA TRP A 169 10.34 -23.93 6.78
C TRP A 169 8.89 -24.00 6.36
N THR A 170 8.01 -24.15 7.31
CA THR A 170 6.57 -24.00 7.08
C THR A 170 6.22 -22.54 6.81
N ALA A 171 5.05 -22.29 6.22
CA ALA A 171 4.57 -20.94 5.98
C ALA A 171 4.51 -20.11 7.28
N ALA A 172 4.09 -20.71 8.40
CA ALA A 172 4.05 -20.04 9.69
C ALA A 172 5.44 -19.64 10.20
N GLU A 173 6.45 -20.52 10.05
CA GLU A 173 7.83 -20.18 10.44
C GLU A 173 8.42 -19.06 9.59
N VAL A 174 8.09 -19.00 8.29
CA VAL A 174 8.50 -17.89 7.41
C VAL A 174 7.80 -16.59 7.82
N ASP A 175 6.50 -16.64 8.11
CA ASP A 175 5.72 -15.46 8.54
C ASP A 175 6.24 -14.91 9.88
N ASP A 176 6.53 -15.76 10.85
CA ASP A 176 7.12 -15.34 12.13
C ASP A 176 8.47 -14.66 11.95
N LYS A 177 9.35 -15.20 11.10
CA LYS A 177 10.65 -14.59 10.79
C LYS A 177 10.49 -13.25 10.10
N LEU A 178 9.60 -13.16 9.13
CA LEU A 178 9.28 -11.93 8.43
C LEU A 178 8.75 -10.86 9.38
N HIS A 179 7.83 -11.25 10.27
CA HIS A 179 7.28 -10.34 11.30
C HIS A 179 8.39 -9.79 12.22
N GLN A 180 9.33 -10.62 12.66
CA GLN A 180 10.45 -10.18 13.48
C GLN A 180 11.35 -9.18 12.72
N ILE A 181 11.67 -9.46 11.45
CA ILE A 181 12.49 -8.57 10.60
C ILE A 181 11.80 -7.23 10.43
N MET A 182 10.52 -7.21 10.05
CA MET A 182 9.78 -5.97 9.82
C MET A 182 9.56 -5.17 11.10
N SER A 183 9.33 -5.84 12.23
CA SER A 183 9.24 -5.17 13.54
C SER A 183 10.56 -4.52 13.93
N ALA A 184 11.70 -5.19 13.70
CA ALA A 184 13.01 -4.63 13.97
C ALA A 184 13.32 -3.41 13.08
N ILE A 185 12.97 -3.46 11.79
CA ILE A 185 13.09 -2.31 10.87
C ILE A 185 12.25 -1.14 11.36
N HIS A 186 11.00 -1.38 11.73
CA HIS A 186 10.13 -0.34 12.27
C HIS A 186 10.69 0.29 13.54
N GLN A 187 11.18 -0.53 14.47
CA GLN A 187 11.80 -0.04 15.71
C GLN A 187 13.00 0.86 15.42
N GLN A 188 13.89 0.47 14.50
CA GLN A 188 15.04 1.29 14.09
C GLN A 188 14.59 2.62 13.48
N CYS A 189 13.57 2.62 12.62
CA CYS A 189 13.03 3.87 12.05
C CYS A 189 12.49 4.80 13.15
N VAL A 190 11.79 4.26 14.16
CA VAL A 190 11.25 5.06 15.28
C VAL A 190 12.36 5.59 16.18
N GLU A 191 13.40 4.80 16.42
CA GLU A 191 14.54 5.21 17.28
C GLU A 191 15.37 6.31 16.63
N HIS A 192 15.66 6.19 15.33
CA HIS A 192 16.46 7.19 14.59
C HIS A 192 15.66 8.42 14.12
N GLY A 193 14.35 8.30 13.95
CA GLY A 193 13.46 9.41 13.58
C GLY A 193 13.04 10.33 14.75
N LYS A 194 13.61 10.13 15.93
CA LYS A 194 13.33 11.00 17.12
C LYS A 194 14.29 12.19 17.27
N GLU A 195 15.27 12.28 16.40
CA GLU A 195 16.34 13.30 16.51
C GLU A 195 16.04 14.60 15.73
N ASP A 196 14.84 14.75 15.13
CA ASP A 196 14.44 15.94 14.37
C ASP A 196 13.20 16.63 15.00
#